data_76b28e8c9fca582a7e8ea206cf65f242
#
_entry.id   76b28e8c9fca582a7e8ea206cf65f242
#
_cell.length_a   1.000
_cell.length_b   1.000
_cell.length_c   1.000
_cell.angle_alpha   90.00
_cell.angle_beta   90.00
_cell.angle_gamma   90.00
#
_symmetry.space_group_name_H-M   'P 1'
#
loop_
_entity.id
_entity.type
_entity.pdbx_description
1 polymer ?
#
loop_
_entity_poly.entity_id
_entity_poly.type
_entity_poly.pdbx_seq_one_letter_code
_entity_poly.pdbx_strand_id
1 'polypeptide(L)' 'MSNIIVNLDIMLAKRKMSLTELSENVGITISNLSILKKSKAKAIRFSTLESICKVLNCQPGDILEYRTDEGFSKDKE' A
#
# COMPACT_ATOMS: atom_id res chain seq x y z
N MET A 1 9.12 15.71 1.33
CA MET A 1 8.40 14.67 0.66
C MET A 1 8.81 13.31 1.19
N SER A 2 7.87 12.42 1.24
CA SER A 2 8.17 11.13 1.82
C SER A 2 8.86 10.22 0.81
N ASN A 3 9.82 9.44 1.29
CA ASN A 3 10.43 8.41 0.46
C ASN A 3 9.81 7.05 0.72
N ILE A 4 8.68 7.02 1.37
CA ILE A 4 7.92 5.78 1.52
C ILE A 4 6.99 5.65 0.32
N ILE A 5 7.14 4.56 -0.39
CA ILE A 5 6.38 4.27 -1.58
C ILE A 5 5.31 3.25 -1.24
N VAL A 6 4.09 3.49 -1.71
CA VAL A 6 3.00 2.56 -1.48
C VAL A 6 2.78 1.75 -2.75
N ASN A 7 2.97 0.45 -2.67
CA ASN A 7 2.83 -0.45 -3.82
C ASN A 7 1.48 -1.15 -3.84
N LEU A 8 0.45 -0.46 -3.40
CA LEU A 8 -0.88 -1.05 -3.32
C LEU A 8 -1.39 -1.43 -4.69
N ASP A 9 -1.15 -0.59 -5.69
CA ASP A 9 -1.60 -0.88 -7.05
C ASP A 9 -0.95 -2.14 -7.60
N ILE A 10 0.31 -2.37 -7.26
CA ILE A 10 1.02 -3.57 -7.69
C ILE A 10 0.37 -4.82 -7.07
N MET A 11 0.06 -4.75 -5.78
CA MET A 11 -0.56 -5.89 -5.10
C MET A 11 -1.96 -6.13 -5.61
N LEU A 12 -2.72 -5.07 -5.90
CA LEU A 12 -4.05 -5.23 -6.47
C LEU A 12 -3.96 -5.94 -7.82
N ALA A 13 -2.98 -5.55 -8.64
CA ALA A 13 -2.80 -6.19 -9.93
C ALA A 13 -2.43 -7.66 -9.76
N LYS A 14 -1.56 -7.96 -8.80
CA LYS A 14 -1.15 -9.35 -8.57
C LYS A 14 -2.32 -10.22 -8.12
N ARG A 15 -3.25 -9.66 -7.37
CA ARG A 15 -4.40 -10.39 -6.86
C ARG A 15 -5.61 -10.26 -7.79
N LYS A 16 -5.48 -9.51 -8.88
CA LYS A 16 -6.57 -9.28 -9.84
C LYS A 16 -7.80 -8.73 -9.12
N MET A 17 -7.56 -7.80 -8.22
CA MET A 17 -8.61 -7.19 -7.42
C MET A 17 -8.67 -5.71 -7.74
N SER A 18 -9.88 -5.17 -7.83
CA SER A 18 -10.06 -3.74 -8.08
C SER A 18 -10.01 -2.98 -6.77
N LEU A 19 -9.81 -1.67 -6.88
CA LEU A 19 -9.81 -0.81 -5.70
C LEU A 19 -11.20 -0.84 -5.04
N THR A 20 -12.26 -0.93 -5.84
CA THR A 20 -13.61 -1.01 -5.32
C THR A 20 -13.80 -2.27 -4.49
N GLU A 21 -13.31 -3.41 -4.98
CA GLU A 21 -13.40 -4.64 -4.23
C GLU A 21 -12.63 -4.56 -2.92
N LEU A 22 -11.44 -3.97 -2.96
CA LEU A 22 -10.67 -3.81 -1.73
C LEU A 22 -11.41 -2.92 -0.76
N SER A 23 -11.98 -1.81 -1.25
CA SER A 23 -12.74 -0.90 -0.41
C SER A 23 -13.86 -1.64 0.32
N GLU A 24 -14.59 -2.47 -0.40
CA GLU A 24 -15.70 -3.21 0.18
C GLU A 24 -15.24 -4.22 1.21
N ASN A 25 -14.10 -4.85 0.96
CA ASN A 25 -13.62 -5.89 1.85
C ASN A 25 -12.94 -5.36 3.11
N VAL A 26 -12.34 -4.18 3.05
CA VAL A 26 -11.67 -3.62 4.23
C VAL A 26 -12.50 -2.55 4.93
N GLY A 27 -13.60 -2.12 4.34
CA GLY A 27 -14.46 -1.12 4.98
C GLY A 27 -13.87 0.29 4.97
N ILE A 28 -13.06 0.61 3.98
CA ILE A 28 -12.44 1.92 3.84
C ILE A 28 -12.93 2.52 2.53
N THR A 29 -13.21 3.82 2.53
CA THR A 29 -13.75 4.45 1.32
C THR A 29 -12.76 4.39 0.18
N ILE A 30 -13.28 4.38 -1.04
CA ILE A 30 -12.44 4.38 -2.22
C ILE A 30 -11.56 5.63 -2.24
N SER A 31 -12.10 6.76 -1.81
CA SER A 31 -11.33 8.00 -1.76
C SER A 31 -10.07 7.85 -0.88
N ASN A 32 -10.24 7.27 0.30
CA ASN A 32 -9.10 7.09 1.20
C ASN A 32 -8.11 6.09 0.66
N LEU A 33 -8.58 5.01 0.04
CA LEU A 33 -7.69 4.04 -0.58
C LEU A 33 -6.96 4.64 -1.78
N SER A 34 -7.63 5.52 -2.53
CA SER A 34 -7.01 6.18 -3.66
C SER A 34 -5.87 7.09 -3.21
N ILE A 35 -6.07 7.81 -2.11
CA ILE A 35 -5.02 8.67 -1.55
C ILE A 35 -3.82 7.81 -1.15
N LEU A 36 -4.09 6.68 -0.51
CA LEU A 36 -3.03 5.77 -0.11
C LEU A 36 -2.32 5.18 -1.32
N LYS A 37 -3.09 4.75 -2.31
CA LYS A 37 -2.52 4.14 -3.51
C LYS A 37 -1.59 5.09 -4.25
N LYS A 38 -1.88 6.37 -4.22
CA LYS A 38 -1.05 7.36 -4.90
C LYS A 38 0.13 7.82 -4.05
N SER A 39 0.36 7.17 -2.92
CA SER A 39 1.43 7.51 -2.00
C SER A 39 1.32 8.93 -1.47
N LYS A 40 0.10 9.43 -1.35
CA LYS A 40 -0.12 10.77 -0.84
C LYS A 40 -0.60 10.80 0.60
N ALA A 41 -0.81 9.65 1.19
CA ALA A 41 -1.20 9.59 2.59
C ALA A 41 0.00 9.93 3.45
N LYS A 42 -0.25 10.63 4.55
CA LYS A 42 0.81 10.98 5.48
C LYS A 42 0.97 9.95 6.58
N ALA A 43 -0.01 9.10 6.74
CA ALA A 43 0.02 8.08 7.78
C ALA A 43 -0.96 6.98 7.41
N ILE A 44 -0.75 5.82 8.02
CA ILE A 44 -1.69 4.73 7.88
C ILE A 44 -1.78 4.08 9.24
N ARG A 45 -2.98 3.73 9.66
CA ARG A 45 -3.16 3.05 10.93
C ARG A 45 -2.75 1.60 10.78
N PHE A 46 -2.18 1.03 11.83
CA PHE A 46 -1.83 -0.38 11.81
C PHE A 46 -3.05 -1.25 11.55
N SER A 47 -4.21 -0.89 12.10
CA SER A 47 -5.42 -1.67 11.86
C SER A 47 -5.81 -1.67 10.39
N THR A 48 -5.64 -0.55 9.71
CA THR A 48 -5.91 -0.45 8.28
C THR A 48 -4.93 -1.31 7.50
N LEU A 49 -3.65 -1.20 7.85
CA LEU A 49 -2.61 -1.96 7.19
C LEU A 49 -2.86 -3.46 7.35
N GLU A 50 -3.23 -3.86 8.56
CA GLU A 50 -3.53 -5.26 8.84
C GLU A 50 -4.69 -5.76 7.99
N SER A 51 -5.76 -4.98 7.89
CA SER A 51 -6.92 -5.37 7.09
C SER A 51 -6.56 -5.54 5.62
N ILE A 52 -5.75 -4.63 5.10
CA ILE A 52 -5.32 -4.70 3.71
C ILE A 52 -4.45 -5.95 3.49
N CYS A 53 -3.52 -6.19 4.39
CA CYS A 53 -2.65 -7.37 4.30
C CYS A 53 -3.47 -8.65 4.33
N LYS A 54 -4.49 -8.68 5.18
CA LYS A 54 -5.33 -9.85 5.32
C LYS A 54 -6.10 -10.13 4.03
N VAL A 55 -6.71 -9.09 3.47
CA VAL A 55 -7.50 -9.25 2.25
C VAL A 55 -6.64 -9.61 1.07
N LEU A 56 -5.48 -8.97 0.94
CA LEU A 56 -4.58 -9.22 -0.17
C LEU A 56 -3.63 -10.39 0.09
N ASN A 57 -3.69 -10.97 1.28
CA ASN A 57 -2.85 -12.10 1.67
C ASN A 57 -1.38 -11.78 1.39
N CYS A 58 -0.91 -10.72 2.01
CA CYS A 58 0.46 -10.27 1.81
C CYS A 58 1.00 -9.67 3.10
N GLN A 59 2.25 -9.29 3.08
CA GLN A 59 2.92 -8.70 4.22
C GLN A 59 3.01 -7.20 4.06
N PRO A 60 3.16 -6.44 5.16
CA PRO A 60 3.31 -4.99 5.04
C PRO A 60 4.44 -4.58 4.11
N GLY A 61 5.52 -5.35 4.07
CA GLY A 61 6.64 -5.05 3.18
C GLY A 61 6.31 -5.20 1.71
N ASP A 62 5.21 -5.88 1.39
CA ASP A 62 4.76 -5.96 0.01
C ASP A 62 3.99 -4.70 -0.40
N ILE A 63 3.52 -3.93 0.59
CA ILE A 63 2.72 -2.74 0.34
C ILE A 63 3.54 -1.49 0.51
N LEU A 64 4.42 -1.45 1.50
CA LEU A 64 5.20 -0.26 1.83
C LEU A 64 6.67 -0.50 1.56
N GLU A 65 7.32 0.50 1.00
CA GLU A 65 8.71 0.38 0.63
C GLU A 65 9.41 1.71 0.90
N TYR A 66 10.64 1.67 1.38
CA TYR A 66 11.43 2.86 1.55
C TYR A 66 12.41 2.98 0.38
N ARG A 67 12.49 4.15 -0.22
CA ARG A 67 13.47 4.42 -1.26
C ARG A 67 14.22 5.69 -0.93
N THR A 68 15.50 5.69 -1.25
CA THR A 68 16.28 6.89 -1.06
C THR A 68 16.11 7.81 -2.26
N ASP A 69 16.60 9.03 -2.10
CA ASP A 69 16.53 9.97 -3.20
C ASP A 69 17.36 9.51 -4.40
N GLU A 70 18.31 8.60 -4.19
CA GLU A 70 19.07 8.05 -5.28
C GLU A 70 18.39 6.86 -5.87
N GLY A 71 17.15 6.60 -5.52
CA GLY A 71 16.41 5.52 -6.04
C GLY A 71 16.41 4.38 -5.07
N PHE A 72 17.17 3.33 -5.32
CA PHE A 72 17.04 2.17 -4.61
C PHE A 72 18.25 1.72 -3.97
N SER A 73 18.24 1.46 -2.72
CA SER A 73 19.49 1.20 -2.08
C SER A 73 19.51 -0.01 -1.27
N LYS A 74 18.62 -0.86 -1.46
CA LYS A 74 18.52 -1.90 -0.66
C LYS A 74 19.63 -2.69 -0.37
N ASP A 75 20.30 -2.98 -1.18
CA ASP A 75 21.27 -3.88 -0.92
C ASP A 75 22.47 -3.36 -0.52
N LYS A 76 22.54 -2.42 -0.01
CA LYS A 76 23.68 -2.02 0.35
C LYS A 76 23.89 -2.45 1.58
N GLU A 77 23.80 -2.94 2.03
CA GLU A 77 24.05 -3.41 3.00
C GLU A 77 24.69 -3.80 3.22
#